data_5472c55b757ff61b0b8911e2b5496ead
#
_entry.id   5472c55b757ff61b0b8911e2b5496ead
#
_cell.length_a   1.000
_cell.length_b   1.000
_cell.length_c   1.000
_cell.angle_alpha   90.00
_cell.angle_beta   90.00
_cell.angle_gamma   90.00
#
_symmetry.space_group_name_H-M   'P 1'
#
loop_
_entity.id
_entity.type
_entity.pdbx_description
1 polymer ?
#
loop_
_entity_poly.entity_id
_entity_poly.type
_entity_poly.pdbx_seq_one_letter_code
_entity_poly.pdbx_strand_id
1 'polypeptide(L)'
;MEITDFLREDGEFIFNGDEPLLQERAKKLDQVKATFGFRDEDTVHATGFKSYMHHATFTINDSEQKFSIPMIGKHNVSNAMAAISVGRHFGESDEEIASSLSNFKPTANRMEWEKGDAGEAIMSDVYNSNPTAVRAVVTSFGQVEVKDDGCRIAVLGDMLELGKNSPALHAGLSDTLDPQIINEVYLYGPEMKNLYDALKDKYKPEHLHYYTQDQMDRMIDDLKNDIKPDDIVVLKGSHGMHLENVLARLR
;
A
#
# COMPACT_ATOMS: atom_id res chain seq x y z
N MET A 1 19.74 -13.39 3.00
CA MET A 1 19.15 -13.23 4.35
C MET A 1 20.27 -13.13 5.39
N GLU A 2 20.99 -12.06 5.32
CA GLU A 2 22.13 -11.78 6.22
C GLU A 2 21.69 -11.54 7.68
N ILE A 3 20.43 -11.11 7.88
CA ILE A 3 19.89 -10.85 9.22
C ILE A 3 19.90 -12.08 10.13
N THR A 4 19.83 -13.28 9.58
CA THR A 4 19.85 -14.53 10.36
C THR A 4 21.26 -15.05 10.63
N ASP A 5 22.28 -14.52 9.96
CA ASP A 5 23.67 -14.98 10.12
C ASP A 5 24.25 -14.65 11.50
N PHE A 6 23.62 -13.67 12.19
CA PHE A 6 23.98 -13.21 13.54
C PHE A 6 22.92 -13.54 14.59
N LEU A 7 21.91 -14.36 14.23
CA LEU A 7 20.91 -14.79 15.20
C LEU A 7 21.55 -15.73 16.22
N ARG A 8 21.38 -15.42 17.50
CA ARG A 8 21.90 -16.25 18.60
C ARG A 8 21.28 -17.63 18.57
N GLU A 9 21.96 -18.61 19.19
CA GLU A 9 21.44 -19.99 19.29
C GLU A 9 20.09 -20.06 20.04
N ASP A 10 19.90 -19.20 21.04
CA ASP A 10 18.68 -19.04 21.83
C ASP A 10 17.69 -18.02 21.25
N GLY A 11 17.96 -17.47 20.06
CA GLY A 11 17.13 -16.49 19.40
C GLY A 11 15.94 -17.10 18.66
N GLU A 12 14.91 -16.31 18.45
CA GLU A 12 13.74 -16.68 17.65
C GLU A 12 13.69 -15.89 16.33
N PHE A 13 13.41 -16.59 15.24
CA PHE A 13 13.22 -15.99 13.92
C PHE A 13 11.73 -15.84 13.62
N ILE A 14 11.22 -14.61 13.77
CA ILE A 14 9.84 -14.24 13.44
C ILE A 14 9.82 -13.70 12.01
N PHE A 15 9.05 -14.31 11.12
CA PHE A 15 9.04 -13.94 9.70
C PHE A 15 7.68 -14.13 9.03
N ASN A 16 7.49 -13.42 7.91
CA ASN A 16 6.26 -13.56 7.11
C ASN A 16 6.21 -14.94 6.45
N GLY A 17 5.25 -15.76 6.88
CA GLY A 17 5.03 -17.10 6.36
C GLY A 17 4.42 -17.13 4.96
N ASP A 18 3.80 -16.05 4.49
CA ASP A 18 3.29 -15.94 3.11
C ASP A 18 4.42 -15.79 2.07
N GLU A 19 5.68 -15.54 2.52
CA GLU A 19 6.83 -15.33 1.65
C GLU A 19 7.63 -16.63 1.39
N PRO A 20 7.53 -17.23 0.18
CA PRO A 20 8.16 -18.53 -0.11
C PRO A 20 9.69 -18.55 0.09
N LEU A 21 10.36 -17.42 -0.24
CA LEU A 21 11.81 -17.30 -0.06
C LEU A 21 12.22 -17.33 1.41
N LEU A 22 11.43 -16.70 2.29
CA LEU A 22 11.68 -16.74 3.73
C LEU A 22 11.46 -18.14 4.30
N GLN A 23 10.41 -18.82 3.84
CA GLN A 23 10.12 -20.20 4.20
C GLN A 23 11.27 -21.16 3.82
N GLU A 24 11.77 -21.05 2.59
CA GLU A 24 12.88 -21.88 2.13
C GLU A 24 14.15 -21.64 2.97
N ARG A 25 14.44 -20.37 3.28
CA ARG A 25 15.63 -20.02 4.08
C ARG A 25 15.49 -20.45 5.53
N ALA A 26 14.30 -20.33 6.11
CA ALA A 26 14.02 -20.74 7.49
C ALA A 26 14.25 -22.23 7.73
N LYS A 27 14.10 -23.08 6.69
CA LYS A 27 14.41 -24.52 6.77
C LYS A 27 15.87 -24.81 7.12
N LYS A 28 16.77 -23.86 6.88
CA LYS A 28 18.23 -24.00 7.14
C LYS A 28 18.66 -23.48 8.51
N LEU A 29 17.72 -22.98 9.30
CA LEU A 29 18.00 -22.44 10.63
C LEU A 29 17.59 -23.46 11.69
N ASP A 30 18.45 -23.61 12.71
CA ASP A 30 18.19 -24.48 13.85
C ASP A 30 17.39 -23.78 14.95
N GLN A 31 17.40 -22.43 14.97
CA GLN A 31 16.73 -21.59 15.95
C GLN A 31 15.21 -21.76 15.92
N VAL A 32 14.53 -21.36 16.99
CA VAL A 32 13.08 -21.31 17.10
C VAL A 32 12.53 -20.41 15.98
N LYS A 33 11.40 -20.80 15.42
CA LYS A 33 10.73 -20.09 14.33
C LYS A 33 9.28 -19.83 14.68
N ALA A 34 8.85 -18.59 14.47
CA ALA A 34 7.46 -18.21 14.45
C ALA A 34 7.12 -17.52 13.12
N THR A 35 5.97 -17.83 12.57
CA THR A 35 5.49 -17.23 11.32
C THR A 35 4.27 -16.37 11.58
N PHE A 36 4.13 -15.31 10.79
CA PHE A 36 2.91 -14.53 10.73
C PHE A 36 2.47 -14.39 9.28
N GLY A 37 1.17 -14.36 9.05
CA GLY A 37 0.65 -14.27 7.69
C GLY A 37 -0.85 -14.49 7.59
N PHE A 38 -1.29 -14.96 6.44
CA PHE A 38 -2.71 -15.23 6.17
C PHE A 38 -3.00 -16.72 5.94
N ARG A 39 -1.98 -17.57 5.98
CA ARG A 39 -2.15 -19.01 5.81
C ARG A 39 -2.48 -19.66 7.15
N ASP A 40 -3.30 -20.68 7.11
CA ASP A 40 -3.73 -21.42 8.32
C ASP A 40 -2.55 -22.07 9.07
N GLU A 41 -1.42 -22.30 8.37
CA GLU A 41 -0.21 -22.91 8.95
C GLU A 41 0.69 -21.90 9.68
N ASP A 42 0.44 -20.60 9.53
CA ASP A 42 1.24 -19.58 10.22
C ASP A 42 0.95 -19.55 11.72
N THR A 43 1.99 -19.35 12.53
CA THR A 43 1.90 -19.31 13.98
C THR A 43 0.87 -18.27 14.43
N VAL A 44 0.92 -17.08 13.84
CA VAL A 44 -0.09 -16.03 13.98
C VAL A 44 -0.67 -15.74 12.60
N HIS A 45 -1.93 -16.08 12.37
CA HIS A 45 -2.56 -15.75 11.11
C HIS A 45 -3.84 -14.95 11.28
N ALA A 46 -4.05 -13.99 10.38
CA ALA A 46 -5.22 -13.14 10.42
C ALA A 46 -6.46 -13.86 9.93
N THR A 47 -7.55 -13.69 10.67
CA THR A 47 -8.90 -14.13 10.33
C THR A 47 -9.85 -12.92 10.35
N GLY A 48 -11.01 -13.04 9.70
CA GLY A 48 -12.05 -12.00 9.76
C GLY A 48 -11.63 -10.61 9.28
N PHE A 49 -10.63 -10.54 8.38
CA PHE A 49 -10.13 -9.27 7.84
C PHE A 49 -11.23 -8.45 7.16
N LYS A 50 -11.33 -7.16 7.56
CA LYS A 50 -12.20 -6.17 6.92
C LYS A 50 -11.42 -4.86 6.77
N SER A 51 -11.53 -4.24 5.59
CA SER A 51 -10.96 -2.92 5.30
C SER A 51 -12.08 -1.90 5.19
N TYR A 52 -11.88 -0.74 5.81
CA TYR A 52 -12.75 0.43 5.76
C TYR A 52 -11.97 1.60 5.18
N MET A 53 -12.59 2.76 5.02
CA MET A 53 -11.91 3.91 4.43
C MET A 53 -10.64 4.34 5.17
N HIS A 54 -10.66 4.34 6.51
CA HIS A 54 -9.58 4.87 7.33
C HIS A 54 -8.90 3.85 8.25
N HIS A 55 -9.37 2.61 8.29
CA HIS A 55 -8.84 1.58 9.17
C HIS A 55 -9.11 0.19 8.64
N ALA A 56 -8.38 -0.77 9.16
CA ALA A 56 -8.67 -2.18 8.97
C ALA A 56 -8.89 -2.87 10.32
N THR A 57 -9.75 -3.89 10.32
CA THR A 57 -9.98 -4.75 11.50
C THR A 57 -9.77 -6.21 11.13
N PHE A 58 -9.28 -6.99 12.10
CA PHE A 58 -9.08 -8.42 11.95
C PHE A 58 -9.07 -9.10 13.33
N THR A 59 -9.17 -10.41 13.33
CA THR A 59 -8.88 -11.29 14.46
C THR A 59 -7.70 -12.19 14.10
N ILE A 60 -7.18 -12.95 15.04
CA ILE A 60 -6.12 -13.93 14.79
C ILE A 60 -6.56 -15.30 15.29
N ASN A 61 -5.90 -16.36 14.82
CA ASN A 61 -6.31 -17.77 14.99
C ASN A 61 -6.56 -18.23 16.43
N ASP A 62 -5.80 -17.75 17.39
CA ASP A 62 -5.81 -18.23 18.79
C ASP A 62 -6.24 -17.18 19.81
N SER A 63 -6.97 -16.15 19.37
CA SER A 63 -7.43 -15.03 20.19
C SER A 63 -8.84 -14.58 19.81
N GLU A 64 -9.65 -14.29 20.82
CA GLU A 64 -10.94 -13.62 20.62
C GLU A 64 -10.80 -12.08 20.51
N GLN A 65 -9.59 -11.56 20.75
CA GLN A 65 -9.31 -10.13 20.67
C GLN A 65 -9.49 -9.63 19.24
N LYS A 66 -10.27 -8.57 19.08
CA LYS A 66 -10.37 -7.84 17.82
C LYS A 66 -9.29 -6.78 17.74
N PHE A 67 -8.48 -6.86 16.70
CA PHE A 67 -7.45 -5.86 16.40
C PHE A 67 -7.97 -4.84 15.39
N SER A 68 -7.50 -3.60 15.52
CA SER A 68 -7.75 -2.51 14.61
C SER A 68 -6.47 -1.74 14.37
N ILE A 69 -6.23 -1.33 13.12
CA ILE A 69 -5.11 -0.46 12.75
C ILE A 69 -5.64 0.74 11.96
N PRO A 70 -5.11 1.96 12.15
CA PRO A 70 -5.53 3.17 11.44
C PRO A 70 -4.92 3.24 10.02
N MET A 71 -4.91 2.12 9.32
CA MET A 71 -4.40 1.95 7.96
C MET A 71 -5.23 0.92 7.22
N ILE A 72 -5.29 0.99 5.91
CA ILE A 72 -6.02 0.05 5.06
C ILE A 72 -5.08 -0.96 4.40
N GLY A 73 -5.64 -2.05 3.93
CA GLY A 73 -4.95 -3.01 3.08
C GLY A 73 -4.31 -4.19 3.82
N LYS A 74 -4.35 -5.31 3.14
CA LYS A 74 -3.86 -6.60 3.63
C LYS A 74 -2.39 -6.57 4.05
N HIS A 75 -1.56 -5.79 3.35
CA HIS A 75 -0.14 -5.64 3.67
C HIS A 75 0.11 -4.95 5.02
N ASN A 76 -0.75 -3.99 5.41
CA ASN A 76 -0.64 -3.35 6.73
C ASN A 76 -1.14 -4.26 7.84
N VAL A 77 -2.11 -5.12 7.58
CA VAL A 77 -2.48 -6.19 8.53
C VAL A 77 -1.33 -7.18 8.70
N SER A 78 -0.62 -7.54 7.62
CA SER A 78 0.60 -8.36 7.73
C SER A 78 1.67 -7.70 8.61
N ASN A 79 1.89 -6.39 8.46
CA ASN A 79 2.81 -5.64 9.34
C ASN A 79 2.33 -5.63 10.80
N ALA A 80 1.03 -5.50 11.04
CA ALA A 80 0.45 -5.58 12.38
C ALA A 80 0.64 -6.97 13.01
N MET A 81 0.47 -8.05 12.24
CA MET A 81 0.74 -9.41 12.72
C MET A 81 2.20 -9.64 13.09
N ALA A 82 3.14 -9.00 12.36
CA ALA A 82 4.54 -8.98 12.78
C ALA A 82 4.71 -8.34 14.16
N ALA A 83 4.06 -7.18 14.39
CA ALA A 83 4.10 -6.50 15.68
C ALA A 83 3.44 -7.33 16.79
N ILE A 84 2.30 -8.00 16.51
CA ILE A 84 1.65 -8.92 17.46
C ILE A 84 2.59 -10.07 17.83
N SER A 85 3.23 -10.70 16.84
CA SER A 85 4.16 -11.81 17.08
C SER A 85 5.34 -11.38 17.94
N VAL A 86 5.88 -10.19 17.71
CA VAL A 86 6.98 -9.63 18.52
C VAL A 86 6.48 -9.26 19.92
N GLY A 87 5.35 -8.60 20.06
CA GLY A 87 4.77 -8.23 21.37
C GLY A 87 4.53 -9.46 22.25
N ARG A 88 3.94 -10.52 21.69
CA ARG A 88 3.73 -11.80 22.38
C ARG A 88 5.05 -12.46 22.80
N HIS A 89 6.09 -12.41 21.95
CA HIS A 89 7.43 -12.91 22.29
C HIS A 89 7.99 -12.22 23.54
N PHE A 90 7.70 -10.92 23.72
CA PHE A 90 8.11 -10.18 24.92
C PHE A 90 7.11 -10.22 26.07
N GLY A 91 6.04 -11.02 25.94
CA GLY A 91 5.08 -11.27 27.01
C GLY A 91 3.96 -10.25 27.15
N GLU A 92 3.77 -9.37 26.16
CA GLU A 92 2.63 -8.47 26.10
C GLU A 92 1.33 -9.24 25.86
N SER A 93 0.25 -8.82 26.52
CA SER A 93 -1.08 -9.38 26.29
C SER A 93 -1.68 -8.88 24.97
N ASP A 94 -2.60 -9.66 24.40
CA ASP A 94 -3.30 -9.27 23.16
C ASP A 94 -4.11 -7.97 23.35
N GLU A 95 -4.60 -7.69 24.55
CA GLU A 95 -5.32 -6.45 24.87
C GLU A 95 -4.39 -5.23 24.81
N GLU A 96 -3.19 -5.33 25.39
CA GLU A 96 -2.18 -4.26 25.36
C GLU A 96 -1.68 -4.01 23.93
N ILE A 97 -1.41 -5.08 23.19
CA ILE A 97 -1.01 -5.01 21.78
C ILE A 97 -2.13 -4.38 20.94
N ALA A 98 -3.40 -4.79 21.10
CA ALA A 98 -4.53 -4.24 20.36
C ALA A 98 -4.75 -2.76 20.67
N SER A 99 -4.59 -2.35 21.94
CA SER A 99 -4.64 -0.95 22.33
C SER A 99 -3.53 -0.14 21.66
N SER A 100 -2.30 -0.65 21.65
CA SER A 100 -1.15 0.01 21.01
C SER A 100 -1.33 0.15 19.50
N LEU A 101 -1.79 -0.90 18.83
CA LEU A 101 -2.05 -0.90 17.39
C LEU A 101 -3.18 0.06 16.99
N SER A 102 -4.24 0.16 17.79
CA SER A 102 -5.35 1.07 17.49
C SER A 102 -4.98 2.55 17.66
N ASN A 103 -4.04 2.84 18.54
CA ASN A 103 -3.54 4.20 18.83
C ASN A 103 -2.27 4.56 18.02
N PHE A 104 -1.79 3.66 17.19
CA PHE A 104 -0.62 3.88 16.35
C PHE A 104 -0.86 5.07 15.41
N LYS A 105 0.13 5.95 15.30
CA LYS A 105 0.13 7.05 14.33
C LYS A 105 1.01 6.67 13.14
N PRO A 106 0.43 6.50 11.95
CA PRO A 106 1.22 6.24 10.75
C PRO A 106 2.27 7.33 10.51
N THR A 107 3.36 6.95 9.88
CA THR A 107 4.34 7.95 9.38
C THR A 107 3.66 8.78 8.30
N ALA A 108 3.92 10.08 8.30
CA ALA A 108 3.39 11.00 7.30
C ALA A 108 3.66 10.50 5.86
N ASN A 109 2.74 10.76 4.95
CA ASN A 109 2.78 10.31 3.55
C ASN A 109 2.83 8.78 3.36
N ARG A 110 2.30 8.02 4.33
CA ARG A 110 2.11 6.55 4.21
C ARG A 110 0.64 6.20 4.38
N MET A 111 -0.08 6.12 3.25
CA MET A 111 -1.52 5.85 3.18
C MET A 111 -2.35 6.78 4.09
N GLU A 112 -1.92 8.03 4.21
CA GLU A 112 -2.55 9.06 5.02
C GLU A 112 -3.73 9.67 4.25
N TRP A 113 -4.88 9.76 4.93
CA TRP A 113 -6.09 10.33 4.33
C TRP A 113 -6.22 11.81 4.68
N GLU A 114 -6.41 12.61 3.66
CA GLU A 114 -6.61 14.05 3.71
C GLU A 114 -7.92 14.43 3.00
N LYS A 115 -8.45 15.57 3.32
CA LYS A 115 -9.60 16.14 2.61
C LYS A 115 -9.13 17.23 1.67
N GLY A 116 -9.55 17.15 0.41
CA GLY A 116 -9.26 18.15 -0.58
C GLY A 116 -10.24 19.31 -0.60
N ASP A 117 -9.88 20.38 -1.33
CA ASP A 117 -10.66 21.63 -1.44
C ASP A 117 -12.03 21.44 -2.13
N ALA A 118 -12.16 20.53 -3.08
CA ALA A 118 -13.43 20.20 -3.72
C ALA A 118 -14.34 19.32 -2.83
N GLY A 119 -13.80 18.74 -1.76
CA GLY A 119 -14.50 17.88 -0.82
C GLY A 119 -14.13 16.38 -0.95
N GLU A 120 -13.33 16.04 -1.94
CA GLU A 120 -12.80 14.70 -2.20
C GLU A 120 -11.94 14.18 -1.04
N ALA A 121 -11.79 12.85 -0.96
CA ALA A 121 -10.85 12.23 -0.04
C ALA A 121 -9.57 11.82 -0.77
N ILE A 122 -8.42 12.25 -0.28
CA ILE A 122 -7.10 12.02 -0.89
C ILE A 122 -6.29 11.10 0.00
N MET A 123 -5.86 9.97 -0.53
CA MET A 123 -4.91 9.07 0.12
C MET A 123 -3.49 9.36 -0.36
N SER A 124 -2.65 9.88 0.52
CA SER A 124 -1.24 10.17 0.24
C SER A 124 -0.35 8.98 0.64
N ASP A 125 0.38 8.43 -0.33
CA ASP A 125 1.40 7.39 -0.12
C ASP A 125 2.65 7.69 -0.96
N VAL A 126 3.22 8.88 -0.77
CA VAL A 126 4.26 9.46 -1.63
C VAL A 126 5.67 9.41 -1.02
N TYR A 127 5.87 8.63 0.05
CA TYR A 127 7.17 8.50 0.71
C TYR A 127 8.13 7.59 -0.06
N ASN A 128 7.65 6.44 -0.56
CA ASN A 128 8.46 5.48 -1.31
C ASN A 128 7.59 4.72 -2.31
N SER A 129 8.19 4.28 -3.42
CA SER A 129 7.46 3.55 -4.46
C SER A 129 8.32 2.43 -5.05
N ASN A 130 7.72 1.26 -5.19
CA ASN A 130 8.24 0.11 -5.92
C ASN A 130 7.06 -0.72 -6.46
N PRO A 131 7.28 -1.65 -7.39
CA PRO A 131 6.17 -2.38 -8.04
C PRO A 131 5.26 -3.12 -7.06
N THR A 132 5.81 -3.76 -6.03
CA THR A 132 5.03 -4.48 -5.01
C THR A 132 4.18 -3.52 -4.19
N ALA A 133 4.75 -2.39 -3.76
CA ALA A 133 4.04 -1.38 -2.98
C ALA A 133 2.93 -0.70 -3.80
N VAL A 134 3.19 -0.36 -5.08
CA VAL A 134 2.14 0.23 -5.96
C VAL A 134 0.98 -0.75 -6.11
N ARG A 135 1.24 -2.02 -6.43
CA ARG A 135 0.20 -3.05 -6.53
C ARG A 135 -0.62 -3.17 -5.25
N ALA A 136 0.05 -3.25 -4.10
CA ALA A 136 -0.63 -3.37 -2.81
C ALA A 136 -1.52 -2.16 -2.50
N VAL A 137 -1.04 -0.94 -2.76
CA VAL A 137 -1.78 0.31 -2.52
C VAL A 137 -2.96 0.43 -3.49
N VAL A 138 -2.76 0.25 -4.79
CA VAL A 138 -3.83 0.34 -5.80
C VAL A 138 -4.91 -0.72 -5.55
N THR A 139 -4.53 -1.96 -5.21
CA THR A 139 -5.48 -3.02 -4.86
C THR A 139 -6.30 -2.66 -3.62
N SER A 140 -5.64 -2.15 -2.57
CA SER A 140 -6.32 -1.75 -1.33
C SER A 140 -7.23 -0.54 -1.56
N PHE A 141 -6.78 0.43 -2.34
CA PHE A 141 -7.55 1.62 -2.73
C PHE A 141 -8.79 1.24 -3.57
N GLY A 142 -8.66 0.27 -4.48
CA GLY A 142 -9.79 -0.25 -5.26
C GLY A 142 -10.89 -0.91 -4.43
N GLN A 143 -10.60 -1.31 -3.17
CA GLN A 143 -11.57 -1.89 -2.24
C GLN A 143 -12.25 -0.84 -1.34
N VAL A 144 -11.80 0.40 -1.35
CA VAL A 144 -12.44 1.48 -0.58
C VAL A 144 -13.81 1.79 -1.18
N GLU A 145 -14.82 1.87 -0.34
CA GLU A 145 -16.16 2.28 -0.79
C GLU A 145 -16.13 3.72 -1.31
N VAL A 146 -16.78 3.93 -2.43
CA VAL A 146 -16.98 5.24 -3.04
C VAL A 146 -18.48 5.49 -3.10
N LYS A 147 -18.92 6.73 -2.95
CA LYS A 147 -20.32 7.09 -3.12
C LYS A 147 -20.79 6.85 -4.56
N ASP A 148 -22.09 6.71 -4.76
CA ASP A 148 -22.68 6.24 -6.02
C ASP A 148 -22.22 7.02 -7.27
N ASP A 149 -21.96 8.31 -7.15
CA ASP A 149 -21.52 9.17 -8.26
C ASP A 149 -19.99 9.48 -8.24
N GLY A 150 -19.24 8.91 -7.29
CA GLY A 150 -17.81 9.15 -7.13
C GLY A 150 -16.94 8.21 -7.96
N CYS A 151 -15.78 8.70 -8.36
CA CYS A 151 -14.74 7.98 -9.08
C CYS A 151 -13.54 7.65 -8.19
N ARG A 152 -12.80 6.61 -8.55
CA ARG A 152 -11.47 6.33 -8.03
C ARG A 152 -10.43 6.84 -9.01
N ILE A 153 -9.62 7.79 -8.56
CA ILE A 153 -8.59 8.45 -9.35
C ILE A 153 -7.22 8.02 -8.82
N ALA A 154 -6.36 7.49 -9.68
CA ALA A 154 -4.99 7.13 -9.33
C ALA A 154 -4.00 8.11 -9.98
N VAL A 155 -3.23 8.82 -9.15
CA VAL A 155 -2.09 9.65 -9.58
C VAL A 155 -0.80 8.90 -9.25
N LEU A 156 -0.12 8.39 -10.26
CA LEU A 156 1.06 7.53 -10.11
C LEU A 156 2.29 8.22 -10.70
N GLY A 157 3.31 8.42 -9.86
CA GLY A 157 4.62 8.91 -10.27
C GLY A 157 5.64 7.79 -10.41
N ASP A 158 6.75 8.08 -11.08
CA ASP A 158 7.82 7.12 -11.32
C ASP A 158 8.27 6.39 -10.04
N MET A 159 8.60 5.13 -10.23
CA MET A 159 9.31 4.31 -9.26
C MET A 159 10.81 4.44 -9.55
N LEU A 160 11.54 5.17 -8.70
CA LEU A 160 12.96 5.39 -8.86
C LEU A 160 13.79 4.18 -8.40
N GLU A 161 15.08 4.16 -8.76
CA GLU A 161 16.07 3.15 -8.32
C GLU A 161 15.82 1.71 -8.81
N LEU A 162 15.03 1.51 -9.86
CA LEU A 162 14.73 0.18 -10.42
C LEU A 162 15.78 -0.29 -11.44
N GLY A 163 16.76 0.54 -11.78
CA GLY A 163 17.84 0.21 -12.72
C GLY A 163 17.30 -0.15 -14.11
N LYS A 164 18.01 -1.03 -14.81
CA LYS A 164 17.71 -1.40 -16.22
C LYS A 164 16.34 -2.05 -16.44
N ASN A 165 15.70 -2.55 -15.39
CA ASN A 165 14.39 -3.20 -15.47
C ASN A 165 13.24 -2.20 -15.29
N SER A 166 13.53 -0.92 -15.05
CA SER A 166 12.54 0.13 -14.80
C SER A 166 11.41 0.15 -15.84
N PRO A 167 11.66 0.17 -17.16
CA PRO A 167 10.59 0.20 -18.15
C PRO A 167 9.62 -0.99 -18.05
N ALA A 168 10.15 -2.20 -17.91
CA ALA A 168 9.33 -3.40 -17.82
C ALA A 168 8.53 -3.47 -16.50
N LEU A 169 9.12 -2.98 -15.41
CA LEU A 169 8.46 -2.94 -14.10
C LEU A 169 7.32 -1.91 -14.06
N HIS A 170 7.49 -0.76 -14.72
CA HIS A 170 6.42 0.23 -14.87
C HIS A 170 5.29 -0.31 -15.76
N ALA A 171 5.60 -0.81 -16.96
CA ALA A 171 4.61 -1.40 -17.85
C ALA A 171 3.83 -2.55 -17.18
N GLY A 172 4.51 -3.35 -16.37
CA GLY A 172 3.92 -4.47 -15.64
C GLY A 172 2.88 -4.10 -14.58
N LEU A 173 2.74 -2.81 -14.22
CA LEU A 173 1.64 -2.36 -13.34
C LEU A 173 0.27 -2.36 -14.04
N SER A 174 0.24 -2.50 -15.36
CA SER A 174 -1.00 -2.45 -16.15
C SER A 174 -2.04 -3.50 -15.77
N ASP A 175 -1.62 -4.66 -15.25
CA ASP A 175 -2.51 -5.71 -14.76
C ASP A 175 -3.21 -5.37 -13.44
N THR A 176 -2.71 -4.38 -12.70
CA THR A 176 -3.29 -3.90 -11.44
C THR A 176 -4.35 -2.81 -11.66
N LEU A 177 -4.32 -2.14 -12.80
CA LEU A 177 -5.22 -1.04 -13.14
C LEU A 177 -6.37 -1.55 -14.02
N ASP A 178 -7.56 -1.64 -13.44
CA ASP A 178 -8.81 -2.03 -14.11
C ASP A 178 -9.73 -0.81 -14.23
N PRO A 179 -10.15 -0.39 -15.44
CA PRO A 179 -11.04 0.76 -15.62
C PRO A 179 -12.39 0.65 -14.91
N GLN A 180 -12.83 -0.57 -14.59
CA GLN A 180 -14.06 -0.79 -13.81
C GLN A 180 -13.87 -0.51 -12.31
N ILE A 181 -12.61 -0.48 -11.84
CA ILE A 181 -12.27 -0.27 -10.43
C ILE A 181 -11.60 1.09 -10.26
N ILE A 182 -10.57 1.40 -11.06
CA ILE A 182 -9.85 2.68 -11.07
C ILE A 182 -10.33 3.43 -12.31
N ASN A 183 -11.15 4.44 -12.12
CA ASN A 183 -11.86 5.10 -13.21
C ASN A 183 -10.96 6.06 -14.00
N GLU A 184 -10.07 6.78 -13.30
CA GLU A 184 -9.17 7.78 -13.90
C GLU A 184 -7.72 7.48 -13.48
N VAL A 185 -6.79 7.63 -14.42
CA VAL A 185 -5.37 7.39 -14.18
C VAL A 185 -4.54 8.57 -14.70
N TYR A 186 -3.78 9.19 -13.78
CA TYR A 186 -2.84 10.26 -14.05
C TYR A 186 -1.42 9.73 -13.86
N LEU A 187 -0.63 9.72 -14.89
CA LEU A 187 0.72 9.16 -14.91
C LEU A 187 1.75 10.29 -15.04
N TYR A 188 2.68 10.38 -14.10
CA TYR A 188 3.63 11.46 -14.00
C TYR A 188 5.08 10.95 -13.94
N GLY A 189 5.88 11.41 -14.92
CA GLY A 189 7.29 11.10 -15.03
C GLY A 189 7.67 10.29 -16.28
N PRO A 190 8.95 10.30 -16.68
CA PRO A 190 9.40 9.70 -17.93
C PRO A 190 9.20 8.17 -17.99
N GLU A 191 9.38 7.47 -16.85
CA GLU A 191 9.23 6.01 -16.79
C GLU A 191 7.76 5.57 -16.84
N MET A 192 6.83 6.41 -16.34
CA MET A 192 5.39 6.18 -16.45
C MET A 192 4.88 6.15 -17.87
N LYS A 193 5.67 6.63 -18.86
CA LYS A 193 5.34 6.47 -20.29
C LYS A 193 5.17 5.00 -20.68
N ASN A 194 5.96 4.09 -20.08
CA ASN A 194 5.85 2.66 -20.33
C ASN A 194 4.51 2.08 -19.83
N LEU A 195 4.04 2.57 -18.69
CA LEU A 195 2.72 2.19 -18.16
C LEU A 195 1.58 2.79 -19.02
N TYR A 196 1.71 4.05 -19.42
CA TYR A 196 0.76 4.69 -20.32
C TYR A 196 0.58 3.87 -21.63
N ASP A 197 1.69 3.48 -22.26
CA ASP A 197 1.65 2.69 -23.50
C ASP A 197 1.03 1.30 -23.31
N ALA A 198 1.16 0.72 -22.12
CA ALA A 198 0.53 -0.56 -21.77
C ALA A 198 -0.98 -0.43 -21.44
N LEU A 199 -1.46 0.77 -21.08
CA LEU A 199 -2.86 1.03 -20.69
C LEU A 199 -3.72 1.64 -21.79
N LYS A 200 -3.15 2.22 -22.86
CA LYS A 200 -3.89 2.95 -23.89
C LYS A 200 -4.97 2.17 -24.63
N ASP A 201 -4.84 0.82 -24.68
CA ASP A 201 -5.85 -0.05 -25.26
C ASP A 201 -6.88 -0.55 -24.23
N LYS A 202 -6.64 -0.28 -22.95
CA LYS A 202 -7.47 -0.68 -21.82
C LYS A 202 -8.35 0.45 -21.29
N TYR A 203 -7.83 1.66 -21.29
CA TYR A 203 -8.54 2.88 -20.90
C TYR A 203 -8.93 3.69 -22.12
N LYS A 204 -10.06 4.40 -22.03
CA LYS A 204 -10.40 5.42 -23.02
C LYS A 204 -9.46 6.62 -22.88
N PRO A 205 -9.18 7.36 -23.99
CA PRO A 205 -8.24 8.50 -23.95
C PRO A 205 -8.60 9.59 -22.93
N GLU A 206 -9.90 9.79 -22.67
CA GLU A 206 -10.41 10.76 -21.70
C GLU A 206 -10.19 10.35 -20.23
N HIS A 207 -9.81 9.09 -19.95
CA HIS A 207 -9.59 8.54 -18.61
C HIS A 207 -8.15 8.13 -18.34
N LEU A 208 -7.23 8.42 -19.28
CA LEU A 208 -5.82 8.07 -19.15
C LEU A 208 -4.94 9.27 -19.53
N HIS A 209 -4.31 9.85 -18.54
CA HIS A 209 -3.52 11.07 -18.70
C HIS A 209 -2.04 10.79 -18.46
N TYR A 210 -1.18 11.40 -19.28
CA TYR A 210 0.26 11.27 -19.13
C TYR A 210 0.94 12.65 -19.16
N TYR A 211 1.85 12.86 -18.19
CA TYR A 211 2.59 14.09 -18.00
C TYR A 211 4.08 13.82 -17.82
N THR A 212 4.90 14.59 -18.50
CA THR A 212 6.35 14.61 -18.30
C THR A 212 6.71 15.34 -17.00
N GLN A 213 7.95 15.20 -16.54
CA GLN A 213 8.37 15.74 -15.24
C GLN A 213 8.29 17.28 -15.15
N ASP A 214 8.33 17.99 -16.27
CA ASP A 214 8.15 19.45 -16.37
C ASP A 214 6.68 19.90 -16.41
N GLN A 215 5.73 18.97 -16.43
CA GLN A 215 4.30 19.25 -16.58
C GLN A 215 3.49 19.07 -15.29
N MET A 216 4.12 19.11 -14.11
CA MET A 216 3.41 18.94 -12.84
C MET A 216 2.28 19.95 -12.65
N ASP A 217 2.52 21.23 -12.95
CA ASP A 217 1.49 22.27 -12.81
C ASP A 217 0.29 22.00 -13.70
N ARG A 218 0.53 21.59 -14.95
CA ARG A 218 -0.55 21.21 -15.87
C ARG A 218 -1.33 20.00 -15.36
N MET A 219 -0.64 18.96 -14.89
CA MET A 219 -1.28 17.79 -14.31
C MET A 219 -2.20 18.17 -13.15
N ILE A 220 -1.73 19.06 -12.27
CA ILE A 220 -2.52 19.53 -11.11
C ILE A 220 -3.75 20.32 -11.58
N ASP A 221 -3.60 21.20 -12.58
CA ASP A 221 -4.72 21.99 -13.08
C ASP A 221 -5.77 21.11 -13.78
N ASP A 222 -5.34 20.13 -14.59
CA ASP A 222 -6.22 19.16 -15.23
C ASP A 222 -6.94 18.30 -14.15
N LEU A 223 -6.20 17.79 -13.15
CA LEU A 223 -6.74 17.01 -12.04
C LEU A 223 -7.78 17.79 -11.21
N LYS A 224 -7.52 19.07 -10.92
CA LYS A 224 -8.50 19.95 -10.22
C LYS A 224 -9.78 20.18 -10.99
N ASN A 225 -9.71 20.21 -12.31
CA ASN A 225 -10.89 20.39 -13.16
C ASN A 225 -11.74 19.11 -13.23
N ASP A 226 -11.13 17.95 -13.07
CA ASP A 226 -11.79 16.65 -13.20
C ASP A 226 -12.35 16.12 -11.87
N ILE A 227 -11.69 16.45 -10.73
CA ILE A 227 -12.10 15.99 -9.38
C ILE A 227 -13.47 16.55 -8.99
N LYS A 228 -14.29 15.70 -8.38
CA LYS A 228 -15.61 16.00 -7.81
C LYS A 228 -15.62 15.71 -6.30
N PRO A 229 -16.59 16.30 -5.55
CA PRO A 229 -16.65 16.16 -4.08
C PRO A 229 -16.72 14.74 -3.54
N ASP A 230 -17.27 13.81 -4.30
CA ASP A 230 -17.50 12.43 -3.88
C ASP A 230 -16.44 11.45 -4.42
N ASP A 231 -15.43 11.98 -5.13
CA ASP A 231 -14.31 11.21 -5.63
C ASP A 231 -13.33 10.85 -4.50
N ILE A 232 -12.59 9.79 -4.73
CA ILE A 232 -11.41 9.45 -3.93
C ILE A 232 -10.17 9.43 -4.82
N VAL A 233 -9.08 9.95 -4.31
CA VAL A 233 -7.81 10.08 -5.03
C VAL A 233 -6.72 9.34 -4.29
N VAL A 234 -5.87 8.58 -4.98
CA VAL A 234 -4.61 8.05 -4.43
C VAL A 234 -3.43 8.72 -5.12
N LEU A 235 -2.50 9.22 -4.32
CA LEU A 235 -1.21 9.74 -4.78
C LEU A 235 -0.13 8.74 -4.42
N LYS A 236 0.61 8.20 -5.40
CA LYS A 236 1.68 7.24 -5.18
C LYS A 236 2.85 7.45 -6.13
N GLY A 237 4.05 7.60 -5.58
CA GLY A 237 5.29 7.75 -6.34
C GLY A 237 6.50 7.70 -5.43
N SER A 238 7.69 7.62 -6.01
CA SER A 238 8.93 7.78 -5.23
C SER A 238 9.03 9.21 -4.70
N HIS A 239 9.64 9.38 -3.53
CA HIS A 239 9.79 10.70 -2.90
C HIS A 239 10.40 11.75 -3.82
N GLY A 240 11.39 11.38 -4.65
CA GLY A 240 11.99 12.28 -5.64
C GLY A 240 11.07 12.74 -6.77
N MET A 241 9.83 12.25 -6.83
CA MET A 241 8.80 12.74 -7.78
C MET A 241 8.00 13.91 -7.21
N HIS A 242 8.16 14.25 -5.93
CA HIS A 242 7.56 15.40 -5.27
C HIS A 242 6.03 15.49 -5.38
N LEU A 243 5.34 14.32 -5.35
CA LEU A 243 3.87 14.29 -5.39
C LEU A 243 3.20 14.87 -4.14
N GLU A 244 3.95 15.13 -3.06
CA GLU A 244 3.50 15.94 -1.93
C GLU A 244 3.10 17.37 -2.34
N ASN A 245 3.66 17.90 -3.44
CA ASN A 245 3.25 19.19 -4.00
C ASN A 245 1.87 19.13 -4.66
N VAL A 246 1.51 17.97 -5.23
CA VAL A 246 0.14 17.73 -5.73
C VAL A 246 -0.84 17.77 -4.58
N LEU A 247 -0.57 17.02 -3.49
CA LEU A 247 -1.38 17.03 -2.27
C LEU A 247 -1.55 18.46 -1.71
N ALA A 248 -0.44 19.21 -1.59
CA ALA A 248 -0.46 20.58 -1.04
C ALA A 248 -1.30 21.55 -1.87
N ARG A 249 -1.52 21.27 -3.15
CA ARG A 249 -2.32 22.12 -4.05
C ARG A 249 -3.76 21.67 -4.23
N LEU A 250 -4.10 20.46 -3.80
CA LEU A 250 -5.48 19.94 -3.80
C LEU A 250 -6.23 20.26 -2.50
N ARG A 251 -5.55 20.80 -1.47
CA ARG A 251 -6.11 21.15 -0.17
C ARG A 251 -5.87 22.61 0.22
#